data_e6d8445cf0f8d0cd3b9d640c44f8333b
#
_entry.id   e6d8445cf0f8d0cd3b9d640c44f8333b
#
_cell.length_a   1.000
_cell.length_b   1.000
_cell.length_c   1.000
_cell.angle_alpha   90.00
_cell.angle_beta   90.00
_cell.angle_gamma   90.00
#
_symmetry.space_group_name_H-M   'P 1'
#
loop_
_entity.id
_entity.type
_entity.pdbx_description
1 polymer ?
#
loop_
_entity_poly.entity_id
_entity_poly.type
_entity_poly.pdbx_seq_one_letter_code
_entity_poly.pdbx_strand_id
1 'polypeptide(L)'
;IYVLESTMGYKVERLWHKEADLKGVDFVILPGGFSFGDYLRSGAIANYSPIMNEVQKHAAKGGYVMGICNGFQILCESKLLPGTLLHNNNQKFTCKNVFLKADNNASILNQGISMDDILKIPIAHAEGRYFAPEDTLSKIVHNDQVIYRYCDVDGNITDESNPNGSLEN
;
A
#
# COMPACT_ATOMS: atom_id res chain seq x y z
N ILE A 1 3.69 14.25 -6.44
CA ILE A 1 4.20 15.58 -6.02
C ILE A 1 3.23 16.66 -6.45
N TYR A 2 2.96 16.82 -7.76
CA TYR A 2 2.06 17.88 -8.26
C TYR A 2 0.74 17.99 -7.46
N VAL A 3 0.05 16.87 -7.21
CA VAL A 3 -1.19 16.88 -6.43
C VAL A 3 -0.97 17.43 -5.02
N LEU A 4 0.08 16.98 -4.34
CA LEU A 4 0.38 17.41 -2.97
C LEU A 4 0.75 18.90 -2.90
N GLU A 5 1.59 19.38 -3.81
CA GLU A 5 2.05 20.77 -3.81
C GLU A 5 1.03 21.71 -4.44
N SER A 6 0.63 21.43 -5.69
CA SER A 6 -0.14 22.39 -6.49
C SER A 6 -1.64 22.34 -6.21
N THR A 7 -2.19 21.18 -5.82
CA THR A 7 -3.61 21.03 -5.57
C THR A 7 -3.94 21.13 -4.07
N MET A 8 -3.13 20.51 -3.23
CA MET A 8 -3.39 20.43 -1.79
C MET A 8 -2.58 21.46 -0.97
N GLY A 9 -1.59 22.13 -1.56
CA GLY A 9 -0.81 23.18 -0.92
C GLY A 9 0.20 22.69 0.15
N TYR A 10 0.53 21.39 0.17
CA TYR A 10 1.52 20.86 1.09
C TYR A 10 2.94 21.19 0.65
N LYS A 11 3.82 21.35 1.62
CA LYS A 11 5.27 21.40 1.36
C LYS A 11 5.79 19.99 1.15
N VAL A 12 6.38 19.70 0.00
CA VAL A 12 6.93 18.38 -0.32
C VAL A 12 8.45 18.44 -0.36
N GLU A 13 9.08 17.58 0.43
CA GLU A 13 10.52 17.37 0.44
C GLU A 13 10.84 16.05 -0.27
N ARG A 14 11.76 16.09 -1.25
CA ARG A 14 12.22 14.89 -1.97
C ARG A 14 13.49 14.38 -1.33
N LEU A 15 13.44 13.19 -0.79
CA LEU A 15 14.58 12.56 -0.15
C LEU A 15 15.12 11.43 -1.00
N TRP A 16 16.45 11.40 -1.13
CA TRP A 16 17.11 10.33 -1.85
C TRP A 16 17.28 9.10 -0.94
N HIS A 17 17.10 7.89 -1.48
CA HIS A 17 17.13 6.67 -0.69
C HIS A 17 18.46 6.42 0.06
N LYS A 18 19.56 7.07 -0.35
CA LYS A 18 20.86 6.99 0.34
C LYS A 18 21.02 8.01 1.47
N GLU A 19 20.09 8.95 1.63
CA GLU A 19 20.07 9.85 2.78
C GLU A 19 19.69 9.08 4.04
N ALA A 20 20.07 9.62 5.20
CA ALA A 20 19.76 9.05 6.51
C ALA A 20 19.13 10.11 7.42
N ASP A 21 18.35 11.02 6.84
CA ASP A 21 17.65 12.09 7.54
C ASP A 21 16.32 12.39 6.83
N LEU A 22 15.21 12.33 7.57
CA LEU A 22 13.88 12.69 7.09
C LEU A 22 13.59 14.19 7.15
N LYS A 23 14.54 15.01 7.61
CA LYS A 23 14.41 16.48 7.70
C LYS A 23 13.18 16.96 8.46
N GLY A 24 12.70 16.17 9.41
CA GLY A 24 11.58 16.53 10.26
C GLY A 24 10.22 16.58 9.57
N VAL A 25 10.01 15.78 8.51
CA VAL A 25 8.70 15.70 7.84
C VAL A 25 7.64 15.04 8.75
N ASP A 26 6.40 15.46 8.59
CA ASP A 26 5.26 14.93 9.34
C ASP A 26 4.72 13.63 8.75
N PHE A 27 4.83 13.47 7.44
CA PHE A 27 4.28 12.35 6.68
C PHE A 27 5.26 11.86 5.63
N VAL A 28 5.55 10.56 5.65
CA VAL A 28 6.43 9.90 4.68
C VAL A 28 5.60 9.16 3.64
N ILE A 29 5.89 9.38 2.37
CA ILE A 29 5.29 8.63 1.26
C ILE A 29 6.38 7.87 0.51
N LEU A 30 6.28 6.54 0.50
CA LEU A 30 7.07 5.67 -0.37
C LEU A 30 6.33 5.53 -1.70
N PRO A 31 6.87 6.08 -2.80
CA PRO A 31 6.18 6.09 -4.08
C PRO A 31 6.20 4.74 -4.77
N GLY A 32 5.40 4.62 -5.83
CA GLY A 32 5.48 3.52 -6.77
C GLY A 32 6.75 3.54 -7.62
N GLY A 33 7.01 2.45 -8.30
CA GLY A 33 8.16 2.27 -9.18
C GLY A 33 8.61 0.82 -9.25
N PHE A 34 9.85 0.60 -9.68
CA PHE A 34 10.56 -0.68 -9.72
C PHE A 34 11.89 -0.52 -9.01
N SER A 35 11.86 -0.41 -7.69
CA SER A 35 13.05 -0.17 -6.89
C SER A 35 14.05 -1.31 -7.06
N PHE A 36 15.29 -0.95 -7.46
CA PHE A 36 16.36 -1.90 -7.73
C PHE A 36 16.00 -2.99 -8.75
N GLY A 37 15.07 -2.70 -9.69
CA GLY A 37 14.62 -3.62 -10.73
C GLY A 37 13.84 -4.83 -10.21
N ASP A 38 13.28 -4.74 -9.00
CA ASP A 38 12.52 -5.78 -8.30
C ASP A 38 13.29 -7.11 -8.16
N TYR A 39 14.64 -7.06 -8.15
CA TYR A 39 15.47 -8.25 -7.91
C TYR A 39 15.17 -8.87 -6.54
N LEU A 40 15.24 -10.18 -6.47
CA LEU A 40 14.84 -11.06 -5.37
C LEU A 40 13.32 -11.11 -5.20
N ARG A 41 12.71 -10.01 -4.85
CA ARG A 41 11.28 -9.79 -4.67
C ARG A 41 11.04 -8.29 -4.65
N SER A 42 9.91 -7.85 -5.19
CA SER A 42 9.57 -6.44 -5.28
C SER A 42 9.65 -5.75 -3.91
N GLY A 43 10.44 -4.69 -3.84
CA GLY A 43 10.68 -3.93 -2.61
C GLY A 43 11.76 -4.49 -1.66
N ALA A 44 12.21 -5.75 -1.85
CA ALA A 44 13.11 -6.40 -0.90
C ALA A 44 14.45 -5.68 -0.73
N ILE A 45 15.12 -5.30 -1.82
CA ILE A 45 16.40 -4.59 -1.77
C ILE A 45 16.24 -3.17 -1.24
N ALA A 46 15.14 -2.50 -1.59
CA ALA A 46 14.87 -1.13 -1.13
C ALA A 46 14.79 -1.03 0.40
N ASN A 47 14.36 -2.09 1.09
CA ASN A 47 14.34 -2.16 2.55
C ASN A 47 15.74 -1.93 3.19
N TYR A 48 16.82 -2.23 2.48
CA TYR A 48 18.19 -2.01 2.96
C TYR A 48 18.73 -0.61 2.64
N SER A 49 17.95 0.27 2.03
CA SER A 49 18.35 1.65 1.79
C SER A 49 18.51 2.41 3.11
N PRO A 50 19.55 3.26 3.28
CA PRO A 50 19.80 4.00 4.51
C PRO A 50 18.58 4.75 5.05
N ILE A 51 17.79 5.39 4.18
CA ILE A 51 16.60 6.15 4.56
C ILE A 51 15.55 5.27 5.27
N MET A 52 15.48 3.98 4.97
CA MET A 52 14.46 3.08 5.57
C MET A 52 14.64 2.92 7.08
N ASN A 53 15.87 3.04 7.60
CA ASN A 53 16.09 3.05 9.04
C ASN A 53 15.38 4.25 9.70
N GLU A 54 15.41 5.41 9.07
CA GLU A 54 14.75 6.62 9.58
C GLU A 54 13.23 6.55 9.39
N VAL A 55 12.75 5.94 8.31
CA VAL A 55 11.32 5.65 8.10
C VAL A 55 10.79 4.74 9.19
N GLN A 56 11.52 3.67 9.53
CA GLN A 56 11.13 2.76 10.61
C GLN A 56 11.11 3.48 11.98
N LYS A 57 12.10 4.33 12.27
CA LYS A 57 12.12 5.14 13.50
C LYS A 57 10.97 6.16 13.55
N HIS A 58 10.64 6.77 12.41
CA HIS A 58 9.51 7.70 12.29
C HIS A 58 8.19 6.98 12.58
N ALA A 59 7.95 5.83 11.96
CA ALA A 59 6.77 5.01 12.20
C ALA A 59 6.68 4.54 13.67
N ALA A 60 7.79 4.10 14.26
CA ALA A 60 7.84 3.66 15.67
C ALA A 60 7.50 4.77 16.67
N LYS A 61 7.66 6.04 16.29
CA LYS A 61 7.25 7.22 17.08
C LYS A 61 5.80 7.64 16.81
N GLY A 62 5.04 6.89 16.01
CA GLY A 62 3.66 7.21 15.62
C GLY A 62 3.54 8.14 14.43
N GLY A 63 4.64 8.39 13.69
CA GLY A 63 4.62 9.18 12.47
C GLY A 63 3.90 8.45 11.33
N TYR A 64 3.23 9.20 10.47
CA TYR A 64 2.48 8.64 9.35
C TYR A 64 3.40 8.20 8.21
N VAL A 65 3.16 7.00 7.71
CA VAL A 65 3.87 6.44 6.56
C VAL A 65 2.86 5.81 5.60
N MET A 66 2.96 6.13 4.33
CA MET A 66 2.12 5.57 3.27
C MET A 66 3.00 4.94 2.19
N GLY A 67 2.65 3.73 1.76
CA GLY A 67 3.28 3.06 0.62
C GLY A 67 2.31 2.95 -0.56
N ILE A 68 2.74 3.41 -1.73
CA ILE A 68 1.94 3.34 -2.96
C ILE A 68 2.60 2.35 -3.91
N CYS A 69 1.88 1.32 -4.38
CA CYS A 69 2.37 0.32 -5.32
C CYS A 69 3.67 -0.33 -4.81
N ASN A 70 4.83 -0.11 -5.45
CA ASN A 70 6.13 -0.60 -4.96
C ASN A 70 6.45 -0.13 -3.53
N GLY A 71 6.00 1.07 -3.15
CA GLY A 71 6.11 1.54 -1.76
C GLY A 71 5.36 0.66 -0.77
N PHE A 72 4.20 0.14 -1.12
CA PHE A 72 3.47 -0.84 -0.29
C PHE A 72 4.25 -2.15 -0.17
N GLN A 73 4.83 -2.65 -1.26
CA GLN A 73 5.71 -3.81 -1.23
C GLN A 73 6.90 -3.60 -0.28
N ILE A 74 7.54 -2.42 -0.32
CA ILE A 74 8.63 -2.05 0.59
C ILE A 74 8.17 -2.04 2.06
N LEU A 75 6.97 -1.52 2.36
CA LEU A 75 6.44 -1.52 3.72
C LEU A 75 6.22 -2.94 4.26
N CYS A 76 5.75 -3.87 3.42
CA CYS A 76 5.62 -5.27 3.79
C CYS A 76 7.00 -5.92 4.02
N GLU A 77 7.97 -5.68 3.13
CA GLU A 77 9.33 -6.22 3.26
C GLU A 77 10.07 -5.67 4.50
N SER A 78 9.84 -4.40 4.84
CA SER A 78 10.40 -3.77 6.04
C SER A 78 9.70 -4.14 7.35
N LYS A 79 8.60 -4.94 7.27
CA LYS A 79 7.78 -5.32 8.42
C LYS A 79 7.05 -4.14 9.09
N LEU A 80 6.95 -3.01 8.41
CA LEU A 80 6.09 -1.89 8.83
C LEU A 80 4.61 -2.20 8.60
N LEU A 81 4.31 -3.04 7.60
CA LEU A 81 3.01 -3.65 7.42
C LEU A 81 3.12 -5.17 7.48
N PRO A 82 2.12 -5.87 8.02
CA PRO A 82 2.08 -7.33 8.02
C PRO A 82 1.83 -7.88 6.62
N GLY A 83 2.18 -9.15 6.42
CA GLY A 83 1.97 -9.85 5.15
C GLY A 83 3.03 -9.56 4.10
N THR A 84 2.72 -9.90 2.86
CA THR A 84 3.58 -9.71 1.69
C THR A 84 2.76 -9.66 0.42
N LEU A 85 3.35 -9.15 -0.67
CA LEU A 85 2.76 -9.20 -2.00
C LEU A 85 3.45 -10.28 -2.83
N LEU A 86 2.65 -11.12 -3.45
CA LEU A 86 3.08 -12.24 -4.28
C LEU A 86 2.65 -12.03 -5.74
N HIS A 87 3.15 -12.85 -6.64
CA HIS A 87 2.66 -12.90 -8.02
C HIS A 87 1.14 -13.11 -8.05
N ASN A 88 0.47 -12.44 -8.97
CA ASN A 88 -0.95 -12.63 -9.22
C ASN A 88 -1.25 -14.12 -9.42
N ASN A 89 -2.40 -14.60 -8.96
CA ASN A 89 -2.77 -16.02 -9.05
C ASN A 89 -2.78 -16.55 -10.48
N ASN A 90 -3.05 -15.69 -11.48
CA ASN A 90 -3.02 -16.02 -12.91
C ASN A 90 -1.62 -15.98 -13.52
N GLN A 91 -0.57 -15.64 -12.76
CA GLN A 91 0.83 -15.52 -13.19
C GLN A 91 1.04 -14.52 -14.34
N LYS A 92 0.14 -13.53 -14.49
CA LYS A 92 0.18 -12.53 -15.55
C LYS A 92 0.20 -11.11 -14.98
N PHE A 93 0.77 -10.21 -15.76
CA PHE A 93 0.61 -8.78 -15.52
C PHE A 93 -0.85 -8.39 -15.77
N THR A 94 -1.46 -7.74 -14.78
CA THR A 94 -2.86 -7.29 -14.84
C THR A 94 -2.89 -5.77 -14.93
N CYS A 95 -3.48 -5.26 -16.02
CA CYS A 95 -3.68 -3.82 -16.23
C CYS A 95 -5.15 -3.59 -16.57
N LYS A 96 -5.93 -3.11 -15.59
CA LYS A 96 -7.36 -2.82 -15.75
C LYS A 96 -7.87 -1.87 -14.68
N ASN A 97 -9.06 -1.33 -14.89
CA ASN A 97 -9.80 -0.68 -13.82
C ASN A 97 -10.43 -1.73 -12.90
N VAL A 98 -10.38 -1.49 -11.61
CA VAL A 98 -11.05 -2.27 -10.57
C VAL A 98 -11.92 -1.35 -9.73
N PHE A 99 -12.83 -1.94 -8.97
CA PHE A 99 -13.65 -1.23 -8.01
C PHE A 99 -13.21 -1.62 -6.60
N LEU A 100 -13.18 -0.62 -5.72
CA LEU A 100 -12.84 -0.77 -4.31
C LEU A 100 -13.96 -0.21 -3.46
N LYS A 101 -14.24 -0.90 -2.36
CA LYS A 101 -15.13 -0.45 -1.30
C LYS A 101 -14.35 -0.35 0.00
N ALA A 102 -14.60 0.70 0.79
CA ALA A 102 -14.04 0.81 2.12
C ALA A 102 -14.57 -0.31 3.01
N ASP A 103 -13.68 -0.95 3.78
CA ASP A 103 -14.05 -2.03 4.70
C ASP A 103 -14.47 -1.48 6.08
N ASN A 104 -13.90 -0.34 6.48
CA ASN A 104 -14.18 0.34 7.75
C ASN A 104 -13.81 1.82 7.70
N ASN A 105 -14.09 2.57 8.78
CA ASN A 105 -13.78 3.99 8.94
C ASN A 105 -12.60 4.24 9.90
N ALA A 106 -11.91 3.21 10.34
CA ALA A 106 -10.85 3.33 11.36
C ALA A 106 -9.60 4.04 10.81
N SER A 107 -9.33 3.89 9.51
CA SER A 107 -8.16 4.50 8.89
C SER A 107 -8.37 5.99 8.59
N ILE A 108 -7.32 6.80 8.82
CA ILE A 108 -7.29 8.20 8.39
C ILE A 108 -7.47 8.33 6.86
N LEU A 109 -7.10 7.32 6.09
CA LEU A 109 -7.27 7.30 4.63
C LEU A 109 -8.74 7.21 4.20
N ASN A 110 -9.63 6.74 5.08
CA ASN A 110 -11.07 6.62 4.80
C ASN A 110 -11.89 7.78 5.37
N GLN A 111 -11.25 8.75 6.02
CA GLN A 111 -11.96 9.93 6.51
C GLN A 111 -12.53 10.74 5.34
N GLY A 112 -13.83 10.92 5.32
CA GLY A 112 -14.54 11.63 4.24
C GLY A 112 -14.97 10.77 3.06
N ILE A 113 -14.72 9.46 3.11
CA ILE A 113 -15.24 8.48 2.15
C ILE A 113 -16.45 7.78 2.80
N SER A 114 -17.59 7.76 2.10
CA SER A 114 -18.74 6.99 2.56
C SER A 114 -18.46 5.48 2.41
N MET A 115 -18.98 4.69 3.36
CA MET A 115 -18.93 3.23 3.26
C MET A 115 -19.71 2.68 2.07
N ASP A 116 -20.61 3.49 1.48
CA ASP A 116 -21.36 3.15 0.29
C ASP A 116 -20.67 3.61 -1.01
N ASP A 117 -19.58 4.39 -0.90
CA ASP A 117 -18.84 4.84 -2.08
C ASP A 117 -18.06 3.70 -2.72
N ILE A 118 -18.19 3.58 -4.04
CA ILE A 118 -17.42 2.64 -4.85
C ILE A 118 -16.38 3.42 -5.63
N LEU A 119 -15.12 3.16 -5.32
CA LEU A 119 -14.00 3.83 -5.95
C LEU A 119 -13.52 3.04 -7.17
N LYS A 120 -13.49 3.66 -8.34
CA LYS A 120 -12.91 3.08 -9.54
C LYS A 120 -11.47 3.50 -9.68
N ILE A 121 -10.54 2.53 -9.56
CA ILE A 121 -9.09 2.77 -9.56
C ILE A 121 -8.42 1.88 -10.59
N PRO A 122 -7.43 2.39 -11.37
CA PRO A 122 -6.62 1.57 -12.25
C PRO A 122 -5.57 0.77 -11.45
N ILE A 123 -5.38 -0.50 -11.81
CA ILE A 123 -4.25 -1.32 -11.38
C ILE A 123 -3.37 -1.69 -12.56
N ALA A 124 -2.05 -1.83 -12.30
CA ALA A 124 -1.07 -2.26 -13.28
C ALA A 124 0.08 -2.97 -12.54
N HIS A 125 0.00 -4.28 -12.37
CA HIS A 125 0.97 -5.06 -11.61
C HIS A 125 1.00 -6.54 -12.02
N ALA A 126 2.14 -7.20 -11.79
CA ALA A 126 2.31 -8.65 -11.81
C ALA A 126 2.32 -9.25 -10.40
N GLU A 127 2.68 -8.46 -9.40
CA GLU A 127 2.85 -8.83 -7.99
C GLU A 127 1.98 -7.96 -7.10
N GLY A 128 0.66 -8.15 -7.18
CA GLY A 128 -0.33 -7.42 -6.38
C GLY A 128 -1.13 -8.30 -5.44
N ARG A 129 -0.86 -9.62 -5.41
CA ARG A 129 -1.59 -10.58 -4.58
C ARG A 129 -1.15 -10.48 -3.12
N TYR A 130 -1.99 -9.89 -2.27
CA TYR A 130 -1.73 -9.85 -0.84
C TYR A 130 -1.85 -11.23 -0.21
N PHE A 131 -0.87 -11.58 0.62
CA PHE A 131 -0.82 -12.83 1.38
C PHE A 131 -0.32 -12.59 2.80
N ALA A 132 -0.97 -13.23 3.76
CA ALA A 132 -0.50 -13.32 5.14
C ALA A 132 -0.85 -14.70 5.72
N PRO A 133 -0.08 -15.22 6.70
CA PRO A 133 -0.49 -16.40 7.46
C PRO A 133 -1.85 -16.18 8.14
N GLU A 134 -2.63 -17.24 8.32
CA GLU A 134 -4.00 -17.21 8.86
C GLU A 134 -4.10 -16.41 10.17
N ASP A 135 -3.20 -16.68 11.13
CA ASP A 135 -3.17 -15.94 12.41
C ASP A 135 -2.93 -14.43 12.24
N THR A 136 -2.12 -14.06 11.23
CA THR A 136 -1.83 -12.67 10.91
C THR A 136 -3.03 -12.01 10.23
N LEU A 137 -3.63 -12.71 9.27
CA LEU A 137 -4.80 -12.23 8.55
C LEU A 137 -5.98 -12.01 9.51
N SER A 138 -6.24 -12.97 10.40
CA SER A 138 -7.26 -12.85 11.44
C SER A 138 -7.06 -11.62 12.34
N LYS A 139 -5.80 -11.32 12.71
CA LYS A 139 -5.48 -10.11 13.51
C LYS A 139 -5.73 -8.83 12.72
N ILE A 140 -5.35 -8.81 11.43
CA ILE A 140 -5.57 -7.66 10.55
C ILE A 140 -7.06 -7.33 10.45
N VAL A 141 -7.88 -8.34 10.22
CA VAL A 141 -9.35 -8.20 10.12
C VAL A 141 -9.94 -7.79 11.47
N HIS A 142 -9.55 -8.45 12.56
CA HIS A 142 -10.07 -8.16 13.91
C HIS A 142 -9.74 -6.74 14.39
N ASN A 143 -8.61 -6.19 13.96
CA ASN A 143 -8.14 -4.85 14.35
C ASN A 143 -8.53 -3.74 13.35
N ASP A 144 -9.49 -4.00 12.44
CA ASP A 144 -9.95 -3.04 11.43
C ASP A 144 -8.81 -2.46 10.57
N GLN A 145 -7.79 -3.28 10.26
CA GLN A 145 -6.61 -2.85 9.48
C GLN A 145 -6.79 -3.03 7.96
N VAL A 146 -7.89 -3.63 7.52
CA VAL A 146 -8.27 -3.69 6.11
C VAL A 146 -8.90 -2.35 5.73
N ILE A 147 -8.29 -1.62 4.79
CA ILE A 147 -8.77 -0.30 4.38
C ILE A 147 -9.81 -0.44 3.28
N TYR A 148 -9.50 -1.22 2.25
CA TYR A 148 -10.34 -1.44 1.09
C TYR A 148 -10.39 -2.91 0.71
N ARG A 149 -11.51 -3.31 0.11
CA ARG A 149 -11.64 -4.60 -0.58
C ARG A 149 -12.02 -4.41 -2.03
N TYR A 150 -11.58 -5.30 -2.88
CA TYR A 150 -12.06 -5.38 -4.25
C TYR A 150 -13.54 -5.76 -4.25
N CYS A 151 -14.31 -5.06 -5.08
CA CYS A 151 -15.74 -5.32 -5.27
C CYS A 151 -16.11 -5.24 -6.75
N ASP A 152 -17.35 -5.60 -7.06
CA ASP A 152 -17.93 -5.36 -8.38
C ASP A 152 -18.45 -3.90 -8.51
N VAL A 153 -19.08 -3.57 -9.63
CA VAL A 153 -19.64 -2.24 -9.90
C VAL A 153 -20.78 -1.85 -8.96
N ASP A 154 -21.43 -2.83 -8.35
CA ASP A 154 -22.54 -2.64 -7.42
C ASP A 154 -22.07 -2.69 -5.95
N GLY A 155 -20.77 -2.85 -5.70
CA GLY A 155 -20.16 -2.88 -4.37
C GLY A 155 -20.21 -4.25 -3.68
N ASN A 156 -20.54 -5.33 -4.40
CA ASN A 156 -20.51 -6.68 -3.85
C ASN A 156 -19.09 -7.23 -3.85
N ILE A 157 -18.68 -7.78 -2.72
CA ILE A 157 -17.36 -8.43 -2.56
C ILE A 157 -17.52 -9.89 -2.98
N THR A 158 -16.95 -10.26 -4.12
CA THR A 158 -17.05 -11.61 -4.70
C THR A 158 -15.69 -12.10 -5.17
N ASP A 159 -15.52 -13.40 -5.34
CA ASP A 159 -14.29 -13.99 -5.88
C ASP A 159 -13.98 -13.47 -7.29
N GLU A 160 -15.00 -13.20 -8.10
CA GLU A 160 -14.86 -12.69 -9.46
C GLU A 160 -14.37 -11.23 -9.48
N SER A 161 -14.67 -10.45 -8.44
CA SER A 161 -14.21 -9.08 -8.30
C SER A 161 -12.73 -8.99 -7.91
N ASN A 162 -12.15 -10.07 -7.38
CA ASN A 162 -10.76 -10.17 -6.99
C ASN A 162 -9.82 -10.31 -8.20
N PRO A 163 -9.02 -9.27 -8.55
CA PRO A 163 -8.27 -9.27 -9.81
C PRO A 163 -6.99 -10.09 -9.78
N ASN A 164 -6.52 -10.49 -8.61
CA ASN A 164 -5.16 -11.01 -8.42
C ASN A 164 -5.05 -12.17 -7.43
N GLY A 165 -6.14 -12.51 -6.73
CA GLY A 165 -6.18 -13.59 -5.73
C GLY A 165 -5.66 -13.15 -4.35
N SER A 166 -5.75 -11.86 -4.01
CA SER A 166 -5.48 -11.38 -2.66
C SER A 166 -6.39 -12.07 -1.64
N LEU A 167 -5.86 -12.41 -0.47
CA LEU A 167 -6.67 -12.96 0.62
C LEU A 167 -7.67 -11.92 1.11
N GLU A 168 -8.92 -12.35 1.33
CA GLU A 168 -10.03 -11.51 1.79
C GLU A 168 -10.41 -10.37 0.82
N ASN A 169 -10.12 -10.56 -0.51
CA ASN A 169 -10.29 -9.50 -1.51
C ASN A 169 -9.46 -8.26 -1.20
#